data_8d196882aacf6f22a5412b925bdb3fd4
#
_entry.id   8d196882aacf6f22a5412b925bdb3fd4
#
_cell.length_a   1.000
_cell.length_b   1.000
_cell.length_c   1.000
_cell.angle_alpha   90.00
_cell.angle_beta   90.00
_cell.angle_gamma   90.00
#
_symmetry.space_group_name_H-M   'P 1'
#
loop_
_entity.id
_entity.type
_entity.pdbx_description
1 polymer ?
#
loop_
_entity_poly.entity_id
_entity_poly.type
_entity_poly.pdbx_seq_one_letter_code
_entity_poly.pdbx_strand_id
1 'polypeptide(L)'
;MIYLAIDFGGGSGRVIAGKLENGKLEMELIHRFPNRQVRLGNHVYWDFLALFEDMKTGLKMAGAKGLKVDGIAIDTWGVDFGLIDKDGNLLGNPVCYRDARTKGMPEEVFKQIDPSAHYAINGTQVMEINTLFQLYSLKKANSPQLEKAAHLLFTPDLFSYYLTGEANNEYTIASTSELLNATTKDWDWETIDQLGLPRHIFGKIVMPGTIRGKLRRDIAEETGLGEVDVIAVGSHDTASAVAAVPATEDEYPMAFISSGTWSLLGVEIEKPILTEEARKAEFTNEGGIGGRITFLQNITGLWIMQRLMAEWKENGEEQQFDIILPLAEEAHINAIIPVDDAAFQNPASMQQAIIDYCATHQLQVPQTKAEIVRCVLQSLAAKYAEATAHLNEMLPQPIKCMHIIGGGSQNKLLNRLTSEALGVPVIAGPIEATGMGNILTQALAKGEIKDIDELRAVVRQSI
;
A
#
# COMPACT_ATOMS: atom_id res chain seq x y z
N MET A 1 -0.05 17.50 -20.81
CA MET A 1 -0.77 18.01 -19.61
C MET A 1 0.09 17.89 -18.35
N ILE A 2 -0.29 18.57 -17.25
CA ILE A 2 0.41 18.52 -15.96
C ILE A 2 -0.54 18.00 -14.89
N TYR A 3 -0.11 16.99 -14.14
CA TYR A 3 -0.89 16.36 -13.08
C TYR A 3 -0.15 16.44 -11.75
N LEU A 4 -0.88 16.58 -10.65
CA LEU A 4 -0.33 16.48 -9.31
C LEU A 4 -0.72 15.15 -8.67
N ALA A 5 0.27 14.34 -8.33
CA ALA A 5 0.09 13.18 -7.49
C ALA A 5 0.39 13.57 -6.04
N ILE A 6 -0.51 13.20 -5.14
CA ILE A 6 -0.35 13.33 -3.70
C ILE A 6 -0.28 11.93 -3.15
N ASP A 7 0.94 11.52 -2.79
CA ASP A 7 1.28 10.17 -2.34
C ASP A 7 1.60 10.21 -0.85
N PHE A 8 0.73 9.60 -0.04
CA PHE A 8 0.90 9.46 1.40
C PHE A 8 1.39 8.05 1.74
N GLY A 9 2.66 7.92 2.05
CA GLY A 9 3.19 6.70 2.65
C GLY A 9 3.06 6.69 4.17
N GLY A 10 3.33 5.53 4.80
CA GLY A 10 3.24 5.37 6.25
C GLY A 10 4.19 6.25 7.08
N GLY A 11 5.28 6.76 6.51
CA GLY A 11 6.26 7.60 7.19
C GLY A 11 6.44 9.01 6.62
N SER A 12 6.00 9.26 5.40
CA SER A 12 6.07 10.58 4.76
C SER A 12 5.06 10.71 3.65
N GLY A 13 4.66 11.95 3.36
CA GLY A 13 3.85 12.30 2.20
C GLY A 13 4.62 13.13 1.20
N ARG A 14 4.15 13.14 -0.04
CA ARG A 14 4.77 13.88 -1.16
C ARG A 14 3.70 14.48 -2.07
N VAL A 15 4.01 15.66 -2.61
CA VAL A 15 3.31 16.23 -3.77
C VAL A 15 4.27 16.22 -4.94
N ILE A 16 3.91 15.55 -6.00
CA ILE A 16 4.73 15.33 -7.19
C ILE A 16 3.99 15.91 -8.39
N ALA A 17 4.64 16.78 -9.16
CA ALA A 17 4.13 17.22 -10.45
C ALA A 17 4.66 16.28 -11.55
N GLY A 18 3.75 15.80 -12.39
CA GLY A 18 4.09 15.01 -13.57
C GLY A 18 3.67 15.73 -14.84
N LYS A 19 4.61 15.92 -15.77
CA LYS A 19 4.35 16.43 -17.11
C LYS A 19 4.41 15.31 -18.11
N LEU A 20 3.28 15.01 -18.74
CA LEU A 20 3.21 14.06 -19.85
C LEU A 20 3.31 14.83 -21.17
N GLU A 21 4.34 14.51 -21.95
CA GLU A 21 4.59 15.12 -23.24
C GLU A 21 5.26 14.12 -24.19
N ASN A 22 4.74 13.98 -25.40
CA ASN A 22 5.28 13.09 -26.46
C ASN A 22 5.48 11.63 -25.98
N GLY A 23 4.57 11.12 -25.17
CA GLY A 23 4.62 9.72 -24.64
C GLY A 23 5.67 9.50 -23.56
N LYS A 24 6.23 10.57 -23.00
CA LYS A 24 7.21 10.53 -21.90
C LYS A 24 6.72 11.30 -20.70
N LEU A 25 6.89 10.74 -19.52
CA LEU A 25 6.57 11.36 -18.24
C LEU A 25 7.83 11.93 -17.60
N GLU A 26 7.80 13.22 -17.28
CA GLU A 26 8.78 13.90 -16.44
C GLU A 26 8.15 14.22 -15.10
N MET A 27 8.83 13.89 -13.99
CA MET A 27 8.32 14.11 -12.64
C MET A 27 9.22 15.05 -11.85
N GLU A 28 8.59 15.94 -11.09
CA GLU A 28 9.25 16.87 -10.17
C GLU A 28 8.64 16.75 -8.78
N LEU A 29 9.48 16.50 -7.77
CA LEU A 29 9.05 16.58 -6.38
C LEU A 29 8.81 18.06 -5.99
N ILE A 30 7.55 18.40 -5.71
CA ILE A 30 7.17 19.76 -5.31
C ILE A 30 7.32 19.95 -3.80
N HIS A 31 6.86 18.97 -3.00
CA HIS A 31 6.87 19.05 -1.55
C HIS A 31 6.99 17.67 -0.94
N ARG A 32 7.73 17.58 0.16
CA ARG A 32 7.79 16.37 1.00
C ARG A 32 7.57 16.76 2.46
N PHE A 33 6.81 15.96 3.17
CA PHE A 33 6.47 16.21 4.57
C PHE A 33 6.40 14.90 5.37
N PRO A 34 6.59 14.96 6.71
CA PRO A 34 6.48 13.76 7.55
C PRO A 34 5.03 13.34 7.72
N ASN A 35 4.79 12.04 7.79
CA ASN A 35 3.53 11.49 8.25
C ASN A 35 3.72 11.03 9.70
N ARG A 36 2.98 11.66 10.62
CA ARG A 36 3.14 11.46 12.06
C ARG A 36 2.01 10.64 12.64
N GLN A 37 2.39 9.67 13.45
CA GLN A 37 1.48 8.97 14.34
C GLN A 37 1.51 9.66 15.72
N VAL A 38 0.34 9.98 16.24
CA VAL A 38 0.21 10.69 17.52
C VAL A 38 -0.48 9.78 18.53
N ARG A 39 0.21 9.45 19.62
CA ARG A 39 -0.43 8.76 20.74
C ARG A 39 -1.18 9.78 21.60
N LEU A 40 -2.49 9.57 21.75
CA LEU A 40 -3.35 10.35 22.60
C LEU A 40 -4.25 9.43 23.43
N GLY A 41 -4.08 9.44 24.75
CA GLY A 41 -4.77 8.50 25.63
C GLY A 41 -4.39 7.06 25.31
N ASN A 42 -5.40 6.24 25.04
CA ASN A 42 -5.23 4.81 24.78
C ASN A 42 -5.06 4.47 23.29
N HIS A 43 -5.11 5.47 22.41
CA HIS A 43 -5.11 5.26 20.97
C HIS A 43 -3.92 5.92 20.27
N VAL A 44 -3.65 5.42 19.06
CA VAL A 44 -2.68 6.00 18.13
C VAL A 44 -3.46 6.53 16.92
N TYR A 45 -3.28 7.81 16.62
CA TYR A 45 -3.98 8.52 15.56
C TYR A 45 -3.02 8.94 14.44
N TRP A 46 -3.55 9.04 13.23
CA TRP A 46 -2.94 9.86 12.20
C TRP A 46 -3.26 11.32 12.47
N ASP A 47 -2.29 12.21 12.32
CA ASP A 47 -2.52 13.65 12.40
C ASP A 47 -3.09 14.16 11.08
N PHE A 48 -4.36 13.82 10.81
CA PHE A 48 -5.03 14.11 9.55
C PHE A 48 -5.07 15.62 9.26
N LEU A 49 -5.27 16.46 10.27
CA LEU A 49 -5.33 17.91 10.08
C LEU A 49 -3.98 18.47 9.63
N ALA A 50 -2.88 18.02 10.25
CA ALA A 50 -1.54 18.41 9.82
C ALA A 50 -1.23 17.89 8.41
N LEU A 51 -1.59 16.65 8.08
CA LEU A 51 -1.40 16.09 6.74
C LEU A 51 -2.19 16.87 5.68
N PHE A 52 -3.40 17.31 6.00
CA PHE A 52 -4.21 18.13 5.09
C PHE A 52 -3.57 19.51 4.85
N GLU A 53 -3.02 20.14 5.87
CA GLU A 53 -2.29 21.42 5.72
C GLU A 53 -0.97 21.22 4.94
N ASP A 54 -0.23 20.14 5.18
CA ASP A 54 0.98 19.81 4.43
C ASP A 54 0.66 19.57 2.94
N MET A 55 -0.42 18.85 2.65
CA MET A 55 -0.93 18.68 1.28
C MET A 55 -1.23 20.03 0.62
N LYS A 56 -2.00 20.91 1.28
CA LYS A 56 -2.30 22.24 0.77
C LYS A 56 -1.03 23.07 0.56
N THR A 57 -0.04 22.94 1.42
CA THR A 57 1.27 23.58 1.25
C THR A 57 1.91 23.17 -0.09
N GLY A 58 1.92 21.88 -0.40
CA GLY A 58 2.41 21.39 -1.69
C GLY A 58 1.60 21.91 -2.87
N LEU A 59 0.27 21.97 -2.75
CA LEU A 59 -0.60 22.56 -3.78
C LEU A 59 -0.32 24.05 -3.98
N LYS A 60 -0.12 24.83 -2.92
CA LYS A 60 0.30 26.26 -2.99
C LYS A 60 1.64 26.42 -3.69
N MET A 61 2.61 25.53 -3.39
CA MET A 61 3.92 25.57 -4.05
C MET A 61 3.79 25.33 -5.56
N ALA A 62 2.92 24.39 -5.99
CA ALA A 62 2.64 24.15 -7.40
C ALA A 62 1.97 25.37 -8.06
N GLY A 63 0.99 26.00 -7.40
CA GLY A 63 0.34 27.24 -7.85
C GLY A 63 1.32 28.40 -7.97
N ALA A 64 2.21 28.60 -6.98
CA ALA A 64 3.23 29.65 -6.99
C ALA A 64 4.27 29.47 -8.11
N LYS A 65 4.52 28.21 -8.56
CA LYS A 65 5.33 27.94 -9.76
C LYS A 65 4.63 28.28 -11.07
N GLY A 66 3.34 28.66 -11.04
CA GLY A 66 2.55 28.95 -12.22
C GLY A 66 2.20 27.71 -13.06
N LEU A 67 2.19 26.52 -12.44
CA LEU A 67 1.82 25.29 -13.13
C LEU A 67 0.34 25.32 -13.53
N LYS A 68 0.06 25.05 -14.81
CA LYS A 68 -1.30 24.80 -15.28
C LYS A 68 -1.66 23.35 -15.06
N VAL A 69 -2.25 23.08 -13.91
CA VAL A 69 -2.57 21.72 -13.47
C VAL A 69 -3.89 21.25 -14.07
N ASP A 70 -3.88 20.08 -14.69
CA ASP A 70 -5.04 19.49 -15.37
C ASP A 70 -5.78 18.46 -14.49
N GLY A 71 -5.13 17.94 -13.45
CA GLY A 71 -5.70 16.99 -12.51
C GLY A 71 -4.91 16.87 -11.21
N ILE A 72 -5.62 16.50 -10.15
CA ILE A 72 -5.07 16.19 -8.83
C ILE A 72 -5.60 14.82 -8.42
N ALA A 73 -4.75 13.95 -7.90
CA ALA A 73 -5.18 12.67 -7.35
C ALA A 73 -4.38 12.29 -6.11
N ILE A 74 -5.02 11.49 -5.26
CA ILE A 74 -4.49 11.08 -3.96
C ILE A 74 -4.44 9.57 -3.88
N ASP A 75 -3.32 9.04 -3.44
CA ASP A 75 -3.17 7.68 -2.99
C ASP A 75 -2.57 7.64 -1.57
N THR A 76 -2.88 6.58 -0.84
CA THR A 76 -2.41 6.37 0.52
C THR A 76 -2.19 4.89 0.80
N TRP A 77 -1.70 4.58 2.01
CA TRP A 77 -1.75 3.22 2.57
C TRP A 77 -3.20 2.73 2.72
N GLY A 78 -3.39 1.42 2.81
CA GLY A 78 -4.71 0.77 2.91
C GLY A 78 -5.35 0.83 4.29
N VAL A 79 -6.52 0.27 4.40
CA VAL A 79 -7.33 -0.12 5.56
C VAL A 79 -7.87 0.98 6.47
N ASP A 80 -7.22 2.15 6.55
CA ASP A 80 -7.60 3.23 7.47
C ASP A 80 -8.68 4.15 6.88
N PHE A 81 -9.50 4.68 7.75
CA PHE A 81 -10.66 5.50 7.39
C PHE A 81 -10.93 6.59 8.42
N GLY A 82 -11.67 7.61 8.00
CA GLY A 82 -12.32 8.57 8.87
C GLY A 82 -13.84 8.44 8.80
N LEU A 83 -14.51 8.92 9.86
CA LEU A 83 -15.95 9.02 9.93
C LEU A 83 -16.34 10.49 9.88
N ILE A 84 -17.33 10.83 9.05
CA ILE A 84 -17.91 12.18 8.99
C ILE A 84 -19.39 12.14 9.30
N ASP A 85 -19.91 13.19 9.92
CA ASP A 85 -21.32 13.33 10.24
C ASP A 85 -22.14 13.85 9.04
N LYS A 86 -23.46 13.97 9.23
CA LYS A 86 -24.37 14.47 8.21
C LYS A 86 -24.12 15.92 7.76
N ASP A 87 -23.41 16.69 8.58
CA ASP A 87 -23.08 18.10 8.31
C ASP A 87 -21.67 18.26 7.71
N GLY A 88 -20.97 17.14 7.47
CA GLY A 88 -19.63 17.09 6.87
C GLY A 88 -18.49 17.30 7.87
N ASN A 89 -18.76 17.21 9.17
CA ASN A 89 -17.74 17.34 10.20
C ASN A 89 -16.99 16.03 10.41
N LEU A 90 -15.68 16.10 10.54
CA LEU A 90 -14.84 14.96 10.92
C LEU A 90 -15.11 14.57 12.39
N LEU A 91 -15.48 13.31 12.60
CA LEU A 91 -15.75 12.74 13.91
C LEU A 91 -14.48 12.25 14.64
N GLY A 92 -13.45 13.08 14.63
CA GLY A 92 -12.12 12.80 15.18
C GLY A 92 -11.10 12.37 14.14
N ASN A 93 -9.84 12.48 14.50
CA ASN A 93 -8.75 12.02 13.61
C ASN A 93 -8.85 10.50 13.35
N PRO A 94 -8.53 10.03 12.15
CA PRO A 94 -8.45 8.60 11.86
C PRO A 94 -7.50 7.88 12.82
N VAL A 95 -7.94 6.75 13.36
CA VAL A 95 -7.10 5.89 14.20
C VAL A 95 -6.17 5.08 13.30
N CYS A 96 -4.90 5.05 13.66
CA CYS A 96 -3.88 4.31 12.92
C CYS A 96 -4.14 2.80 12.99
N TYR A 97 -3.93 2.08 11.92
CA TYR A 97 -4.08 0.62 11.86
C TYR A 97 -3.17 -0.14 12.85
N ARG A 98 -2.11 0.50 13.35
CA ARG A 98 -1.22 -0.07 14.39
C ARG A 98 -1.77 0.08 15.81
N ASP A 99 -2.97 0.65 15.97
CA ASP A 99 -3.63 0.79 17.26
C ASP A 99 -4.04 -0.58 17.81
N ALA A 100 -3.91 -0.75 19.12
CA ALA A 100 -4.21 -2.03 19.77
C ALA A 100 -5.71 -2.38 19.86
N ARG A 101 -6.62 -1.47 19.41
CA ARG A 101 -8.08 -1.67 19.49
C ARG A 101 -8.59 -2.89 18.73
N THR A 102 -7.84 -3.34 17.72
CA THR A 102 -8.23 -4.47 16.87
C THR A 102 -7.71 -5.81 17.37
N LYS A 103 -6.87 -5.82 18.41
CA LYS A 103 -6.32 -7.05 18.97
C LYS A 103 -7.41 -8.01 19.39
N GLY A 104 -7.37 -9.24 18.86
CA GLY A 104 -8.37 -10.29 19.12
C GLY A 104 -9.71 -10.07 18.42
N MET A 105 -9.86 -9.07 17.56
CA MET A 105 -11.12 -8.85 16.82
C MET A 105 -11.37 -9.89 15.72
N PRO A 106 -10.37 -10.42 15.01
CA PRO A 106 -10.61 -11.52 14.08
C PRO A 106 -11.29 -12.72 14.75
N GLU A 107 -10.81 -13.16 15.90
CA GLU A 107 -11.39 -14.27 16.65
C GLU A 107 -12.84 -13.99 17.08
N GLU A 108 -13.17 -12.75 17.44
CA GLU A 108 -14.54 -12.36 17.79
C GLU A 108 -15.48 -12.34 16.57
N VAL A 109 -15.01 -11.85 15.44
CA VAL A 109 -15.77 -11.81 14.18
C VAL A 109 -16.02 -13.22 13.68
N PHE A 110 -15.00 -14.09 13.68
CA PHE A 110 -15.11 -15.45 13.17
C PHE A 110 -15.85 -16.43 14.12
N LYS A 111 -16.32 -15.97 15.27
CA LYS A 111 -17.39 -16.66 16.01
C LYS A 111 -18.76 -16.47 15.40
N GLN A 112 -18.97 -15.46 14.55
CA GLN A 112 -20.24 -15.10 13.96
C GLN A 112 -20.34 -15.46 12.48
N ILE A 113 -19.22 -15.45 11.75
CA ILE A 113 -19.13 -15.78 10.33
C ILE A 113 -18.08 -16.85 10.10
N ASP A 114 -18.31 -17.71 9.11
CA ASP A 114 -17.34 -18.74 8.73
C ASP A 114 -16.17 -18.13 7.92
N PRO A 115 -14.91 -18.32 8.30
CA PRO A 115 -13.77 -17.71 7.61
C PRO A 115 -13.62 -18.13 6.14
N SER A 116 -13.94 -19.41 5.83
CA SER A 116 -13.82 -19.91 4.46
C SER A 116 -14.90 -19.34 3.56
N ALA A 117 -16.16 -19.29 4.07
CA ALA A 117 -17.28 -18.68 3.35
C ALA A 117 -17.05 -17.18 3.14
N HIS A 118 -16.52 -16.49 4.14
CA HIS A 118 -16.18 -15.07 4.07
C HIS A 118 -15.09 -14.82 3.01
N TYR A 119 -14.00 -15.58 3.03
CA TYR A 119 -12.94 -15.45 2.01
C TYR A 119 -13.46 -15.74 0.59
N ALA A 120 -14.38 -16.70 0.43
CA ALA A 120 -14.97 -17.01 -0.86
C ALA A 120 -15.76 -15.83 -1.48
N ILE A 121 -16.10 -14.81 -0.69
CA ILE A 121 -16.78 -13.59 -1.14
C ILE A 121 -15.78 -12.46 -1.36
N ASN A 122 -14.99 -12.13 -0.35
CA ASN A 122 -14.11 -10.97 -0.38
C ASN A 122 -12.67 -11.27 -0.85
N GLY A 123 -12.18 -12.48 -0.64
CA GLY A 123 -10.84 -12.91 -1.05
C GLY A 123 -9.69 -12.16 -0.39
N THR A 124 -9.91 -11.57 0.78
CA THR A 124 -8.91 -10.73 1.47
C THR A 124 -8.15 -11.55 2.51
N GLN A 125 -6.83 -11.40 2.55
CA GLN A 125 -5.99 -11.94 3.62
C GLN A 125 -6.43 -11.39 4.97
N VAL A 126 -6.66 -12.26 5.95
CA VAL A 126 -7.06 -11.84 7.30
C VAL A 126 -5.87 -11.23 8.03
N MET A 127 -6.01 -9.97 8.38
CA MET A 127 -5.05 -9.24 9.20
C MET A 127 -5.81 -8.39 10.24
N GLU A 128 -5.35 -8.37 11.50
CA GLU A 128 -6.00 -7.57 12.56
C GLU A 128 -6.19 -6.09 12.20
N ILE A 129 -5.37 -5.58 11.29
CA ILE A 129 -5.39 -4.19 10.83
C ILE A 129 -6.53 -3.87 9.85
N ASN A 130 -7.19 -4.86 9.26
CA ASN A 130 -8.20 -4.62 8.23
C ASN A 130 -9.39 -3.81 8.75
N THR A 131 -9.99 -3.04 7.86
CA THR A 131 -11.10 -2.12 8.19
C THR A 131 -12.27 -2.83 8.88
N LEU A 132 -12.58 -4.06 8.47
CA LEU A 132 -13.60 -4.90 9.09
C LEU A 132 -13.42 -4.97 10.61
N PHE A 133 -12.21 -5.31 11.06
CA PHE A 133 -11.91 -5.47 12.50
C PHE A 133 -11.85 -4.13 13.22
N GLN A 134 -11.40 -3.07 12.54
CA GLN A 134 -11.43 -1.71 13.07
C GLN A 134 -12.89 -1.25 13.31
N LEU A 135 -13.79 -1.44 12.34
CA LEU A 135 -15.22 -1.10 12.50
C LEU A 135 -15.90 -1.97 13.56
N TYR A 136 -15.61 -3.27 13.56
CA TYR A 136 -16.16 -4.17 14.56
C TYR A 136 -15.75 -3.79 15.98
N SER A 137 -14.51 -3.32 16.18
CA SER A 137 -14.04 -2.82 17.46
C SER A 137 -14.84 -1.58 17.92
N LEU A 138 -15.14 -0.66 17.00
CA LEU A 138 -15.98 0.53 17.30
C LEU A 138 -17.41 0.11 17.67
N LYS A 139 -18.01 -0.84 16.93
CA LYS A 139 -19.32 -1.39 17.26
C LYS A 139 -19.34 -2.04 18.63
N LYS A 140 -18.37 -2.91 18.93
CA LYS A 140 -18.26 -3.60 20.22
C LYS A 140 -18.10 -2.64 21.39
N ALA A 141 -17.40 -1.53 21.16
CA ALA A 141 -17.23 -0.46 22.17
C ALA A 141 -18.44 0.49 22.26
N ASN A 142 -19.50 0.31 21.50
CA ASN A 142 -20.64 1.23 21.37
C ASN A 142 -20.16 2.68 21.11
N SER A 143 -19.26 2.84 20.16
CA SER A 143 -18.64 4.13 19.85
C SER A 143 -19.66 5.17 19.43
N PRO A 144 -19.75 6.32 20.11
CA PRO A 144 -20.63 7.42 19.71
C PRO A 144 -20.25 8.02 18.36
N GLN A 145 -19.01 7.89 17.92
CA GLN A 145 -18.57 8.31 16.60
C GLN A 145 -19.21 7.45 15.51
N LEU A 146 -19.23 6.12 15.69
CA LEU A 146 -19.91 5.22 14.75
C LEU A 146 -21.41 5.47 14.70
N GLU A 147 -22.04 5.76 15.85
CA GLU A 147 -23.47 6.10 15.92
C GLU A 147 -23.83 7.38 15.15
N LYS A 148 -22.95 8.39 15.17
CA LYS A 148 -23.18 9.69 14.53
C LYS A 148 -22.67 9.76 13.08
N ALA A 149 -21.94 8.76 12.64
CA ALA A 149 -21.38 8.74 11.29
C ALA A 149 -22.49 8.72 10.22
N ALA A 150 -22.36 9.58 9.23
CA ALA A 150 -23.11 9.56 7.99
C ALA A 150 -22.34 8.85 6.87
N HIS A 151 -21.04 8.97 6.87
CA HIS A 151 -20.16 8.33 5.89
C HIS A 151 -18.89 7.80 6.53
N LEU A 152 -18.46 6.63 6.04
CA LEU A 152 -17.12 6.10 6.17
C LEU A 152 -16.35 6.45 4.90
N LEU A 153 -15.22 7.13 5.04
CA LEU A 153 -14.34 7.43 3.92
C LEU A 153 -12.93 6.91 4.22
N PHE A 154 -12.38 6.10 3.34
CA PHE A 154 -10.98 5.67 3.46
C PHE A 154 -10.06 6.89 3.40
N THR A 155 -8.85 6.76 3.88
CA THR A 155 -7.93 7.90 4.01
C THR A 155 -7.82 8.75 2.73
N PRO A 156 -7.59 8.18 1.52
CA PRO A 156 -7.52 8.99 0.30
C PRO A 156 -8.88 9.59 -0.09
N ASP A 157 -9.97 8.91 0.23
CA ASP A 157 -11.33 9.39 -0.03
C ASP A 157 -11.69 10.54 0.91
N LEU A 158 -11.23 10.48 2.15
CA LEU A 158 -11.41 11.55 3.14
C LEU A 158 -10.69 12.84 2.69
N PHE A 159 -9.45 12.74 2.21
CA PHE A 159 -8.74 13.87 1.62
C PHE A 159 -9.49 14.42 0.39
N SER A 160 -9.92 13.53 -0.51
CA SER A 160 -10.66 13.92 -1.72
C SER A 160 -11.99 14.59 -1.39
N TYR A 161 -12.69 14.10 -0.35
CA TYR A 161 -13.92 14.72 0.15
C TYR A 161 -13.70 16.17 0.58
N TYR A 162 -12.67 16.43 1.36
CA TYR A 162 -12.39 17.81 1.80
C TYR A 162 -11.84 18.69 0.68
N LEU A 163 -11.34 18.11 -0.41
CA LEU A 163 -10.98 18.86 -1.61
C LEU A 163 -12.20 19.19 -2.51
N THR A 164 -13.23 18.33 -2.55
CA THR A 164 -14.33 18.41 -3.54
C THR A 164 -15.71 18.61 -2.94
N GLY A 165 -15.96 18.07 -1.75
CA GLY A 165 -17.28 17.94 -1.15
C GLY A 165 -18.03 16.65 -1.56
N GLU A 166 -17.46 15.80 -2.40
CA GLU A 166 -18.08 14.57 -2.90
C GLU A 166 -17.71 13.37 -2.04
N ALA A 167 -18.72 12.76 -1.39
CA ALA A 167 -18.54 11.56 -0.55
C ALA A 167 -18.72 10.28 -1.37
N ASN A 168 -17.63 9.63 -1.68
CA ASN A 168 -17.60 8.31 -2.32
C ASN A 168 -16.31 7.57 -1.95
N ASN A 169 -16.27 6.25 -2.14
CA ASN A 169 -15.10 5.42 -1.86
C ASN A 169 -14.51 4.88 -3.16
N GLU A 170 -13.20 4.96 -3.31
CA GLU A 170 -12.52 4.43 -4.49
C GLU A 170 -12.30 2.92 -4.33
N TYR A 171 -12.45 2.19 -5.43
CA TYR A 171 -12.46 0.74 -5.49
C TYR A 171 -11.19 0.08 -4.94
N THR A 172 -10.01 0.56 -5.33
CA THR A 172 -8.75 -0.11 -4.95
C THR A 172 -8.48 0.00 -3.46
N ILE A 173 -8.75 1.18 -2.86
CA ILE A 173 -8.62 1.35 -1.42
C ILE A 173 -9.73 0.61 -0.66
N ALA A 174 -10.97 0.59 -1.16
CA ALA A 174 -12.07 -0.14 -0.55
C ALA A 174 -11.82 -1.65 -0.54
N SER A 175 -11.10 -2.19 -1.52
CA SER A 175 -10.75 -3.61 -1.61
C SER A 175 -9.80 -4.07 -0.50
N THR A 176 -9.10 -3.16 0.19
CA THR A 176 -8.25 -3.51 1.32
C THR A 176 -9.01 -3.74 2.62
N SER A 177 -10.31 -3.45 2.62
CA SER A 177 -11.13 -3.36 3.83
C SER A 177 -11.56 -4.69 4.43
N GLU A 178 -11.51 -5.79 3.67
CA GLU A 178 -12.17 -7.07 3.99
C GLU A 178 -13.71 -6.96 4.05
N LEU A 179 -14.27 -5.91 3.42
CA LEU A 179 -15.70 -5.61 3.35
C LEU A 179 -16.22 -5.43 1.90
N LEU A 180 -15.38 -5.73 0.91
CA LEU A 180 -15.74 -5.65 -0.50
C LEU A 180 -15.92 -7.05 -1.10
N ASN A 181 -16.96 -7.25 -1.90
CA ASN A 181 -17.13 -8.46 -2.69
C ASN A 181 -16.20 -8.39 -3.91
N ALA A 182 -15.22 -9.28 -3.98
CA ALA A 182 -14.18 -9.25 -5.01
C ALA A 182 -14.73 -9.51 -6.43
N THR A 183 -15.86 -10.21 -6.56
CA THR A 183 -16.49 -10.52 -7.85
C THR A 183 -17.36 -9.37 -8.36
N THR A 184 -18.19 -8.79 -7.50
CA THR A 184 -19.11 -7.70 -7.88
C THR A 184 -18.45 -6.34 -7.84
N LYS A 185 -17.32 -6.21 -7.13
CA LYS A 185 -16.60 -4.94 -6.88
C LYS A 185 -17.45 -3.89 -6.15
N ASP A 186 -18.40 -4.36 -5.37
CA ASP A 186 -19.26 -3.58 -4.48
C ASP A 186 -19.13 -4.12 -3.05
N TRP A 187 -19.76 -3.46 -2.09
CA TRP A 187 -19.72 -3.85 -0.70
C TRP A 187 -20.23 -5.29 -0.47
N ASP A 188 -19.60 -6.00 0.45
CA ASP A 188 -20.07 -7.30 0.95
C ASP A 188 -21.21 -7.06 1.96
N TRP A 189 -22.39 -6.83 1.40
CA TRP A 189 -23.60 -6.53 2.19
C TRP A 189 -24.01 -7.67 3.12
N GLU A 190 -23.68 -8.92 2.77
CA GLU A 190 -23.99 -10.07 3.61
C GLU A 190 -23.16 -10.02 4.91
N THR A 191 -21.86 -9.84 4.80
CA THR A 191 -20.98 -9.68 5.97
C THR A 191 -21.33 -8.45 6.80
N ILE A 192 -21.60 -7.31 6.15
CA ILE A 192 -22.00 -6.07 6.82
C ILE A 192 -23.26 -6.29 7.67
N ASP A 193 -24.28 -6.96 7.12
CA ASP A 193 -25.51 -7.24 7.83
C ASP A 193 -25.35 -8.26 8.94
N GLN A 194 -24.64 -9.38 8.69
CA GLN A 194 -24.39 -10.41 9.70
C GLN A 194 -23.67 -9.86 10.92
N LEU A 195 -22.73 -8.96 10.71
CA LEU A 195 -22.00 -8.31 11.79
C LEU A 195 -22.76 -7.11 12.38
N GLY A 196 -23.92 -6.74 11.81
CA GLY A 196 -24.73 -5.60 12.24
C GLY A 196 -23.99 -4.27 12.17
N LEU A 197 -23.16 -4.09 11.15
CA LEU A 197 -22.51 -2.82 10.86
C LEU A 197 -23.51 -1.86 10.20
N PRO A 198 -23.41 -0.55 10.44
CA PRO A 198 -24.39 0.42 9.95
C PRO A 198 -24.29 0.60 8.42
N ARG A 199 -25.19 0.00 7.65
CA ARG A 199 -25.17 0.05 6.16
C ARG A 199 -25.09 1.45 5.59
N HIS A 200 -25.70 2.44 6.23
CA HIS A 200 -25.84 3.79 5.70
C HIS A 200 -24.51 4.56 5.60
N ILE A 201 -23.47 4.12 6.31
CA ILE A 201 -22.14 4.78 6.23
C ILE A 201 -21.35 4.37 4.98
N PHE A 202 -21.69 3.24 4.36
CA PHE A 202 -21.01 2.72 3.18
C PHE A 202 -21.53 3.40 1.92
N GLY A 203 -20.72 4.31 1.37
CA GLY A 203 -21.03 5.11 0.20
C GLY A 203 -20.85 4.36 -1.12
N LYS A 204 -21.11 5.07 -2.21
CA LYS A 204 -20.91 4.56 -3.57
C LYS A 204 -19.44 4.25 -3.82
N ILE A 205 -19.18 3.08 -4.43
CA ILE A 205 -17.87 2.74 -4.97
C ILE A 205 -17.67 3.41 -6.32
N VAL A 206 -16.52 4.07 -6.50
CA VAL A 206 -16.09 4.65 -7.79
C VAL A 206 -14.80 3.96 -8.26
N MET A 207 -14.68 3.80 -9.58
CA MET A 207 -13.54 3.12 -10.18
C MET A 207 -12.39 4.11 -10.43
N PRO A 208 -11.12 3.64 -10.46
CA PRO A 208 -9.99 4.43 -10.95
C PRO A 208 -10.30 5.04 -12.32
N GLY A 209 -9.90 6.29 -12.53
CA GLY A 209 -10.23 7.07 -13.72
C GLY A 209 -11.52 7.88 -13.61
N THR A 210 -12.26 7.79 -12.50
CA THR A 210 -13.45 8.62 -12.27
C THR A 210 -13.07 10.03 -11.83
N ILE A 211 -13.62 11.04 -12.49
CA ILE A 211 -13.53 12.43 -12.00
C ILE A 211 -14.49 12.55 -10.82
N ARG A 212 -13.96 12.76 -9.62
CA ARG A 212 -14.72 12.83 -8.36
C ARG A 212 -15.41 14.17 -8.17
N GLY A 213 -14.87 15.22 -8.72
CA GLY A 213 -15.35 16.59 -8.61
C GLY A 213 -14.25 17.59 -8.94
N LYS A 214 -14.55 18.86 -8.79
CA LYS A 214 -13.58 19.94 -8.91
C LYS A 214 -13.06 20.36 -7.55
N LEU A 215 -11.84 20.89 -7.54
CA LEU A 215 -11.27 21.51 -6.36
C LEU A 215 -12.22 22.60 -5.85
N ARG A 216 -12.57 22.56 -4.57
CA ARG A 216 -13.44 23.54 -3.93
C ARG A 216 -12.88 24.95 -4.11
N ARG A 217 -13.78 25.91 -4.27
CA ARG A 217 -13.41 27.29 -4.56
C ARG A 217 -12.48 27.91 -3.51
N ASP A 218 -12.77 27.66 -2.22
CA ASP A 218 -11.94 28.14 -1.12
C ASP A 218 -10.48 27.63 -1.20
N ILE A 219 -10.32 26.34 -1.54
CA ILE A 219 -8.99 25.71 -1.72
C ILE A 219 -8.35 26.17 -3.04
N ALA A 220 -9.12 26.30 -4.11
CA ALA A 220 -8.64 26.78 -5.40
C ALA A 220 -8.07 28.20 -5.31
N GLU A 221 -8.75 29.07 -4.57
CA GLU A 221 -8.30 30.44 -4.28
C GLU A 221 -7.07 30.45 -3.37
N GLU A 222 -7.07 29.63 -2.29
CA GLU A 222 -5.97 29.52 -1.34
C GLU A 222 -4.68 29.00 -1.99
N THR A 223 -4.79 28.06 -2.94
CA THR A 223 -3.64 27.40 -3.58
C THR A 223 -3.21 28.07 -4.90
N GLY A 224 -4.05 28.91 -5.47
CA GLY A 224 -3.81 29.54 -6.76
C GLY A 224 -3.91 28.60 -7.97
N LEU A 225 -4.48 27.39 -7.80
CA LEU A 225 -4.57 26.38 -8.87
C LEU A 225 -5.83 26.52 -9.76
N GLY A 226 -6.87 27.21 -9.29
CA GLY A 226 -8.16 27.28 -9.99
C GLY A 226 -9.00 26.01 -9.81
N GLU A 227 -10.05 25.88 -10.62
CA GLU A 227 -10.98 24.74 -10.58
C GLU A 227 -10.42 23.50 -11.29
N VAL A 228 -9.48 22.80 -10.63
CA VAL A 228 -8.85 21.58 -11.15
C VAL A 228 -9.71 20.35 -10.84
N ASP A 229 -9.74 19.38 -11.75
CA ASP A 229 -10.41 18.09 -11.50
C ASP A 229 -9.64 17.28 -10.46
N VAL A 230 -10.38 16.73 -9.47
CA VAL A 230 -9.87 15.73 -8.54
C VAL A 230 -10.30 14.36 -9.05
N ILE A 231 -9.32 13.48 -9.29
CA ILE A 231 -9.50 12.23 -10.02
C ILE A 231 -9.24 11.04 -9.10
N ALA A 232 -10.12 10.04 -9.13
CA ALA A 232 -9.86 8.75 -8.51
C ALA A 232 -8.80 7.99 -9.33
N VAL A 233 -7.75 7.56 -8.67
CA VAL A 233 -6.68 6.74 -9.24
C VAL A 233 -6.63 5.38 -8.54
N GLY A 234 -5.59 4.60 -8.66
CA GLY A 234 -5.32 3.54 -7.70
C GLY A 234 -5.05 4.18 -6.33
N SER A 235 -6.11 4.46 -5.58
CA SER A 235 -6.00 5.22 -4.34
C SER A 235 -5.34 4.43 -3.20
N HIS A 236 -5.28 3.10 -3.31
CA HIS A 236 -4.31 2.29 -2.60
C HIS A 236 -2.94 2.45 -3.30
N ASP A 237 -1.93 2.92 -2.61
CA ASP A 237 -0.59 3.22 -3.14
C ASP A 237 0.00 2.04 -3.95
N THR A 238 -0.24 0.81 -3.49
CA THR A 238 0.15 -0.42 -4.19
C THR A 238 -0.54 -0.55 -5.55
N ALA A 239 -1.83 -0.24 -5.66
CA ALA A 239 -2.54 -0.31 -6.93
C ALA A 239 -1.96 0.68 -7.96
N SER A 240 -1.62 1.89 -7.53
CA SER A 240 -0.89 2.86 -8.35
C SER A 240 0.50 2.34 -8.73
N ALA A 241 1.25 1.79 -7.77
CA ALA A 241 2.57 1.24 -8.04
C ALA A 241 2.54 0.08 -9.06
N VAL A 242 1.59 -0.84 -8.92
CA VAL A 242 1.41 -1.99 -9.85
C VAL A 242 1.03 -1.53 -11.25
N ALA A 243 0.23 -0.47 -11.38
CA ALA A 243 -0.08 0.11 -12.69
C ALA A 243 1.18 0.54 -13.45
N ALA A 244 2.20 1.03 -12.74
CA ALA A 244 3.47 1.49 -13.30
C ALA A 244 4.54 0.38 -13.44
N VAL A 245 4.20 -0.89 -13.24
CA VAL A 245 5.12 -1.99 -13.58
C VAL A 245 5.35 -1.97 -15.09
N PRO A 246 6.62 -1.88 -15.58
CA PRO A 246 6.92 -1.70 -17.00
C PRO A 246 6.84 -3.00 -17.81
N ALA A 247 5.97 -3.93 -17.42
CA ALA A 247 5.82 -5.24 -18.03
C ALA A 247 5.36 -5.16 -19.50
N THR A 248 5.80 -6.14 -20.27
CA THR A 248 5.37 -6.37 -21.67
C THR A 248 4.42 -7.56 -21.74
N GLU A 249 3.70 -7.71 -22.85
CA GLU A 249 2.68 -8.75 -23.02
C GLU A 249 3.24 -10.18 -22.91
N ASP A 250 4.47 -10.40 -23.36
CA ASP A 250 5.15 -11.70 -23.30
C ASP A 250 5.63 -12.10 -21.91
N GLU A 251 5.64 -11.17 -20.95
CA GLU A 251 5.98 -11.40 -19.54
C GLU A 251 4.79 -11.86 -18.68
N TYR A 252 3.57 -11.92 -19.25
CA TYR A 252 2.40 -12.37 -18.49
C TYR A 252 2.47 -13.88 -18.14
N PRO A 253 2.01 -14.25 -16.92
CA PRO A 253 1.41 -13.40 -15.88
C PRO A 253 2.43 -12.41 -15.30
N MET A 254 2.05 -11.13 -15.26
CA MET A 254 2.89 -10.06 -14.78
C MET A 254 3.05 -10.19 -13.25
N ALA A 255 4.26 -10.53 -12.81
CA ALA A 255 4.58 -10.69 -11.39
C ALA A 255 5.40 -9.51 -10.87
N PHE A 256 5.13 -9.12 -9.64
CA PHE A 256 5.77 -7.96 -9.02
C PHE A 256 6.05 -8.18 -7.53
N ILE A 257 7.01 -7.42 -7.01
CA ILE A 257 7.22 -7.13 -5.58
C ILE A 257 7.22 -5.62 -5.41
N SER A 258 6.21 -5.07 -4.77
CA SER A 258 6.26 -3.69 -4.28
C SER A 258 7.06 -3.70 -2.98
N SER A 259 8.32 -3.24 -3.08
CA SER A 259 9.31 -3.38 -2.00
C SER A 259 9.51 -2.08 -1.24
N GLY A 260 9.08 -2.09 0.00
CA GLY A 260 9.20 -1.02 0.98
C GLY A 260 9.33 -1.58 2.40
N THR A 261 8.72 -0.94 3.37
CA THR A 261 8.61 -1.46 4.75
C THR A 261 7.93 -2.83 4.76
N TRP A 262 6.83 -2.95 4.02
CA TRP A 262 6.23 -4.21 3.59
C TRP A 262 6.77 -4.60 2.22
N SER A 263 6.68 -5.88 1.90
CA SER A 263 6.85 -6.41 0.55
C SER A 263 5.52 -7.03 0.13
N LEU A 264 4.89 -6.45 -0.88
CA LEU A 264 3.67 -6.98 -1.46
C LEU A 264 4.06 -7.73 -2.74
N LEU A 265 4.04 -9.06 -2.65
CA LEU A 265 4.42 -9.95 -3.74
C LEU A 265 3.18 -10.54 -4.39
N GLY A 266 3.02 -10.39 -5.68
CA GLY A 266 1.84 -10.88 -6.37
C GLY A 266 1.90 -10.82 -7.88
N VAL A 267 0.72 -11.03 -8.45
CA VAL A 267 0.47 -10.98 -9.90
C VAL A 267 -0.78 -10.15 -10.19
N GLU A 268 -0.84 -9.61 -11.40
CA GLU A 268 -2.06 -9.00 -11.92
C GLU A 268 -2.86 -10.03 -12.70
N ILE A 269 -4.15 -10.16 -12.37
CA ILE A 269 -5.08 -11.13 -12.98
C ILE A 269 -6.41 -10.46 -13.34
N GLU A 270 -7.21 -11.11 -14.19
CA GLU A 270 -8.50 -10.56 -14.63
C GLU A 270 -9.66 -10.87 -13.66
N LYS A 271 -9.59 -12.01 -12.99
CA LYS A 271 -10.65 -12.50 -12.09
C LYS A 271 -10.06 -12.90 -10.74
N PRO A 272 -10.78 -12.68 -9.63
CA PRO A 272 -10.28 -13.02 -8.30
C PRO A 272 -10.11 -14.54 -8.15
N ILE A 273 -9.11 -14.94 -7.36
CA ILE A 273 -8.88 -16.32 -6.93
C ILE A 273 -9.39 -16.43 -5.50
N LEU A 274 -10.52 -17.13 -5.33
CA LEU A 274 -11.28 -17.20 -4.07
C LEU A 274 -11.27 -18.62 -3.48
N THR A 275 -10.22 -19.38 -3.76
CA THR A 275 -10.11 -20.78 -3.34
C THR A 275 -9.60 -20.93 -1.91
N GLU A 276 -9.87 -22.10 -1.31
CA GLU A 276 -9.38 -22.42 0.02
C GLU A 276 -7.84 -22.52 0.07
N GLU A 277 -7.21 -22.90 -1.04
CA GLU A 277 -5.75 -22.90 -1.20
C GLU A 277 -5.19 -21.47 -1.11
N ALA A 278 -5.83 -20.52 -1.79
CA ALA A 278 -5.44 -19.09 -1.73
C ALA A 278 -5.59 -18.53 -0.32
N ARG A 279 -6.69 -18.89 0.37
CA ARG A 279 -6.93 -18.49 1.77
C ARG A 279 -5.85 -19.03 2.71
N LYS A 280 -5.53 -20.32 2.60
CA LYS A 280 -4.51 -20.97 3.44
C LYS A 280 -3.11 -20.46 3.18
N ALA A 281 -2.82 -20.10 1.94
CA ALA A 281 -1.56 -19.48 1.56
C ALA A 281 -1.53 -17.95 1.83
N GLU A 282 -2.57 -17.41 2.47
CA GLU A 282 -2.67 -16.00 2.90
C GLU A 282 -2.57 -14.98 1.75
N PHE A 283 -3.15 -15.31 0.58
CA PHE A 283 -3.24 -14.37 -0.52
C PHE A 283 -4.50 -13.50 -0.43
N THR A 284 -4.36 -12.27 -0.90
CA THR A 284 -5.45 -11.28 -0.96
C THR A 284 -5.73 -10.88 -2.41
N ASN A 285 -7.02 -10.63 -2.72
CA ASN A 285 -7.46 -10.09 -4.00
C ASN A 285 -7.78 -8.61 -3.80
N GLU A 286 -6.92 -7.74 -4.27
CA GLU A 286 -7.13 -6.30 -4.20
C GLU A 286 -7.52 -5.72 -5.56
N GLY A 287 -8.21 -4.59 -5.55
CA GLY A 287 -8.56 -3.88 -6.77
C GLY A 287 -7.35 -3.29 -7.47
N GLY A 288 -7.29 -3.44 -8.79
CA GLY A 288 -6.29 -2.84 -9.65
C GLY A 288 -6.88 -1.85 -10.66
N ILE A 289 -6.03 -1.23 -11.46
CA ILE A 289 -6.43 -0.30 -12.51
C ILE A 289 -7.06 -1.09 -13.67
N GLY A 290 -7.99 -0.47 -14.40
CA GLY A 290 -8.66 -1.10 -15.55
C GLY A 290 -9.56 -2.29 -15.19
N GLY A 291 -10.01 -2.36 -13.93
CA GLY A 291 -10.86 -3.45 -13.45
C GLY A 291 -10.13 -4.76 -13.20
N ARG A 292 -8.82 -4.75 -13.24
CA ARG A 292 -7.97 -5.91 -12.91
C ARG A 292 -7.95 -6.18 -11.42
N ILE A 293 -7.49 -7.35 -11.04
CA ILE A 293 -7.25 -7.78 -9.67
C ILE A 293 -5.74 -7.88 -9.45
N THR A 294 -5.27 -7.32 -8.38
CA THR A 294 -3.93 -7.53 -7.85
C THR A 294 -4.00 -8.65 -6.82
N PHE A 295 -3.57 -9.85 -7.20
CA PHE A 295 -3.55 -11.02 -6.34
C PHE A 295 -2.19 -11.15 -5.69
N LEU A 296 -2.10 -10.86 -4.40
CA LEU A 296 -0.83 -10.68 -3.69
C LEU A 296 -0.84 -11.25 -2.28
N GLN A 297 0.35 -11.42 -1.72
CA GLN A 297 0.58 -11.69 -0.31
C GLN A 297 1.33 -10.51 0.32
N ASN A 298 0.87 -10.06 1.50
CA ASN A 298 1.60 -9.11 2.33
C ASN A 298 2.67 -9.85 3.12
N ILE A 299 3.93 -9.50 2.91
CA ILE A 299 5.10 -10.10 3.55
C ILE A 299 5.82 -9.00 4.33
N THR A 300 6.38 -9.33 5.48
CA THR A 300 7.32 -8.44 6.16
C THR A 300 8.48 -8.14 5.20
N GLY A 301 8.63 -6.87 4.85
CA GLY A 301 9.63 -6.44 3.88
C GLY A 301 10.92 -5.95 4.52
N LEU A 302 11.33 -4.74 4.13
CA LEU A 302 12.54 -4.11 4.64
C LEU A 302 12.39 -3.56 6.07
N TRP A 303 11.28 -3.82 6.75
CA TRP A 303 11.06 -3.44 8.16
C TRP A 303 12.20 -3.90 9.07
N ILE A 304 12.61 -5.18 8.95
CA ILE A 304 13.70 -5.72 9.76
C ILE A 304 14.99 -4.93 9.53
N MET A 305 15.31 -4.65 8.27
CA MET A 305 16.49 -3.83 7.92
C MET A 305 16.38 -2.40 8.46
N GLN A 306 15.20 -1.78 8.33
CA GLN A 306 14.96 -0.42 8.84
C GLN A 306 15.13 -0.36 10.36
N ARG A 307 14.63 -1.35 11.08
CA ARG A 307 14.80 -1.45 12.54
C ARG A 307 16.26 -1.67 12.96
N LEU A 308 16.99 -2.53 12.26
CA LEU A 308 18.43 -2.72 12.49
C LEU A 308 19.22 -1.43 12.29
N MET A 309 18.98 -0.73 11.17
CA MET A 309 19.68 0.54 10.87
C MET A 309 19.36 1.62 11.91
N ALA A 310 18.11 1.72 12.36
CA ALA A 310 17.68 2.66 13.41
C ALA A 310 18.33 2.32 14.75
N GLU A 311 18.30 1.06 15.16
CA GLU A 311 18.91 0.57 16.40
C GLU A 311 20.42 0.84 16.45
N TRP A 312 21.13 0.55 15.35
CA TRP A 312 22.57 0.84 15.29
C TRP A 312 22.87 2.33 15.35
N LYS A 313 22.03 3.16 14.75
CA LYS A 313 22.17 4.62 14.84
C LYS A 313 21.94 5.13 16.27
N GLU A 314 20.88 4.65 16.94
CA GLU A 314 20.58 4.99 18.34
C GLU A 314 21.72 4.59 19.29
N ASN A 315 22.40 3.48 19.00
CA ASN A 315 23.55 2.99 19.77
C ASN A 315 24.88 3.66 19.39
N GLY A 316 24.88 4.65 18.50
CA GLY A 316 26.10 5.33 18.04
C GLY A 316 26.94 4.50 17.07
N GLU A 317 26.38 3.46 16.49
CA GLU A 317 27.01 2.51 15.56
C GLU A 317 26.39 2.60 14.16
N GLU A 318 25.99 3.80 13.75
CA GLU A 318 25.31 4.06 12.48
C GLU A 318 26.01 3.36 11.30
N GLN A 319 25.21 2.70 10.47
CA GLN A 319 25.64 2.07 9.22
C GLN A 319 25.04 2.81 8.04
N GLN A 320 25.74 2.78 6.91
CA GLN A 320 25.25 3.30 5.64
C GLN A 320 25.06 2.14 4.65
N PHE A 321 24.00 2.20 3.84
CA PHE A 321 23.67 1.10 2.92
C PHE A 321 24.75 0.83 1.88
N ASP A 322 25.40 1.88 1.39
CA ASP A 322 26.51 1.79 0.43
C ASP A 322 27.76 1.13 1.01
N ILE A 323 27.89 1.05 2.33
CA ILE A 323 28.98 0.38 3.05
C ILE A 323 28.59 -1.02 3.48
N ILE A 324 27.44 -1.18 4.12
CA ILE A 324 27.06 -2.46 4.74
C ILE A 324 26.62 -3.51 3.69
N LEU A 325 25.98 -3.10 2.57
CA LEU A 325 25.54 -4.05 1.56
C LEU A 325 26.70 -4.74 0.83
N PRO A 326 27.78 -4.10 0.41
CA PRO A 326 28.97 -4.78 -0.11
C PRO A 326 29.57 -5.78 0.89
N LEU A 327 29.66 -5.41 2.17
CA LEU A 327 30.15 -6.32 3.22
C LEU A 327 29.23 -7.52 3.42
N ALA A 328 27.93 -7.31 3.36
CA ALA A 328 26.92 -8.38 3.42
C ALA A 328 26.94 -9.27 2.18
N GLU A 329 27.31 -8.74 1.02
CA GLU A 329 27.50 -9.52 -0.20
C GLU A 329 28.66 -10.53 -0.09
N GLU A 330 29.76 -10.13 0.57
CA GLU A 330 30.91 -10.98 0.84
C GLU A 330 30.72 -11.92 2.05
N ALA A 331 29.74 -11.63 2.91
CA ALA A 331 29.48 -12.43 4.09
C ALA A 331 28.87 -13.81 3.74
N HIS A 332 29.29 -14.83 4.45
CA HIS A 332 28.81 -16.20 4.30
C HIS A 332 28.09 -16.67 5.57
N ILE A 333 26.79 -16.85 5.49
CA ILE A 333 25.94 -17.39 6.56
C ILE A 333 24.83 -18.26 5.94
N ASN A 334 24.57 -19.42 6.55
CA ASN A 334 23.54 -20.37 6.05
C ASN A 334 22.21 -20.27 6.80
N ALA A 335 22.07 -19.30 7.74
CA ALA A 335 20.83 -19.12 8.49
C ALA A 335 19.74 -18.49 7.61
N ILE A 336 18.57 -19.13 7.57
CA ILE A 336 17.31 -18.60 7.00
C ILE A 336 16.33 -18.50 8.16
N ILE A 337 15.82 -17.29 8.41
CA ILE A 337 14.83 -17.00 9.45
C ILE A 337 13.47 -16.74 8.82
N PRO A 338 12.33 -17.11 9.45
CA PRO A 338 11.00 -16.78 8.97
C PRO A 338 10.70 -15.30 9.24
N VAL A 339 10.82 -14.47 8.23
CA VAL A 339 10.73 -13.00 8.35
C VAL A 339 9.40 -12.49 8.91
N ASP A 340 8.34 -13.26 8.79
CA ASP A 340 7.00 -12.94 9.31
C ASP A 340 6.76 -13.43 10.75
N ASP A 341 7.76 -14.07 11.39
CA ASP A 341 7.63 -14.56 12.76
C ASP A 341 7.38 -13.41 13.75
N ALA A 342 6.55 -13.69 14.76
CA ALA A 342 6.22 -12.73 15.81
C ALA A 342 7.44 -12.16 16.54
N ALA A 343 8.56 -12.91 16.60
CA ALA A 343 9.82 -12.47 17.18
C ALA A 343 10.38 -11.20 16.49
N PHE A 344 10.04 -10.96 15.21
CA PHE A 344 10.56 -9.85 14.42
C PHE A 344 9.55 -8.70 14.21
N GLN A 345 8.35 -8.81 14.75
CA GLN A 345 7.32 -7.78 14.54
C GLN A 345 7.64 -6.47 15.27
N ASN A 346 8.02 -6.53 16.54
CA ASN A 346 8.40 -5.34 17.32
C ASN A 346 9.27 -5.68 18.54
N PRO A 347 10.44 -6.29 18.37
CA PRO A 347 11.34 -6.60 19.49
C PRO A 347 11.98 -5.34 20.07
N ALA A 348 12.42 -5.40 21.32
CA ALA A 348 13.18 -4.32 21.95
C ALA A 348 14.53 -4.07 21.24
N SER A 349 15.19 -5.15 20.79
CA SER A 349 16.37 -5.13 19.92
C SER A 349 16.15 -6.11 18.77
N MET A 350 16.16 -5.62 17.55
CA MET A 350 16.03 -6.45 16.35
C MET A 350 17.28 -7.32 16.14
N GLN A 351 18.45 -6.77 16.40
CA GLN A 351 19.71 -7.52 16.32
C GLN A 351 19.70 -8.72 17.27
N GLN A 352 19.34 -8.49 18.54
CA GLN A 352 19.31 -9.55 19.54
C GLN A 352 18.23 -10.59 19.21
N ALA A 353 17.07 -10.17 18.73
CA ALA A 353 16.00 -11.08 18.31
C ALA A 353 16.47 -12.07 17.23
N ILE A 354 17.23 -11.58 16.24
CA ILE A 354 17.78 -12.43 15.17
C ILE A 354 18.80 -13.42 15.74
N ILE A 355 19.72 -12.95 16.59
CA ILE A 355 20.74 -13.78 17.25
C ILE A 355 20.07 -14.89 18.10
N ASP A 356 19.13 -14.51 18.94
CA ASP A 356 18.41 -15.44 19.83
C ASP A 356 17.59 -16.46 19.05
N TYR A 357 16.92 -16.00 17.98
CA TYR A 357 16.16 -16.90 17.10
C TYR A 357 17.09 -17.96 16.48
N CYS A 358 18.22 -17.53 15.90
CA CYS A 358 19.18 -18.45 15.31
C CYS A 358 19.73 -19.44 16.34
N ALA A 359 20.11 -18.97 17.55
CA ALA A 359 20.61 -19.81 18.62
C ALA A 359 19.57 -20.84 19.09
N THR A 360 18.33 -20.39 19.30
CA THR A 360 17.23 -21.24 19.79
C THR A 360 16.85 -22.34 18.78
N HIS A 361 16.89 -22.02 17.48
CA HIS A 361 16.52 -22.95 16.41
C HIS A 361 17.74 -23.70 15.81
N GLN A 362 18.89 -23.64 16.45
CA GLN A 362 20.13 -24.33 16.03
C GLN A 362 20.57 -23.94 14.60
N LEU A 363 20.29 -22.71 14.20
CA LEU A 363 20.82 -22.12 12.98
C LEU A 363 22.20 -21.53 13.22
N GLN A 364 22.94 -21.27 12.14
CA GLN A 364 24.20 -20.53 12.26
C GLN A 364 23.93 -19.12 12.82
N VAL A 365 24.55 -18.81 13.97
CA VAL A 365 24.38 -17.51 14.63
C VAL A 365 25.26 -16.47 13.97
N PRO A 366 24.70 -15.36 13.44
CA PRO A 366 25.52 -14.29 12.85
C PRO A 366 26.39 -13.61 13.91
N GLN A 367 27.65 -13.35 13.58
CA GLN A 367 28.66 -12.78 14.46
C GLN A 367 28.99 -11.32 14.15
N THR A 368 28.66 -10.86 12.93
CA THR A 368 28.94 -9.50 12.45
C THR A 368 27.66 -8.85 11.92
N LYS A 369 27.65 -7.53 11.85
CA LYS A 369 26.54 -6.78 11.23
C LYS A 369 26.33 -7.18 9.77
N ALA A 370 27.40 -7.44 9.04
CA ALA A 370 27.36 -7.92 7.66
C ALA A 370 26.66 -9.27 7.54
N GLU A 371 26.95 -10.22 8.44
CA GLU A 371 26.26 -11.51 8.49
C GLU A 371 24.79 -11.38 8.90
N ILE A 372 24.45 -10.46 9.81
CA ILE A 372 23.06 -10.14 10.17
C ILE A 372 22.29 -9.64 8.94
N VAL A 373 22.85 -8.66 8.22
CA VAL A 373 22.23 -8.12 6.99
C VAL A 373 22.09 -9.22 5.94
N ARG A 374 23.13 -10.02 5.73
CA ARG A 374 23.08 -11.15 4.80
C ARG A 374 21.97 -12.14 5.16
N CYS A 375 21.89 -12.53 6.43
CA CYS A 375 20.86 -13.43 6.95
C CYS A 375 19.46 -12.89 6.64
N VAL A 376 19.20 -11.61 6.93
CA VAL A 376 17.90 -10.97 6.65
C VAL A 376 17.58 -10.96 5.16
N LEU A 377 18.50 -10.52 4.30
CA LEU A 377 18.23 -10.38 2.87
C LEU A 377 18.04 -11.74 2.17
N GLN A 378 18.82 -12.76 2.53
CA GLN A 378 18.59 -14.10 1.97
C GLN A 378 17.31 -14.76 2.51
N SER A 379 16.89 -14.42 3.73
CA SER A 379 15.64 -14.88 4.30
C SER A 379 14.44 -14.25 3.61
N LEU A 380 14.51 -12.95 3.28
CA LEU A 380 13.52 -12.28 2.43
C LEU A 380 13.43 -12.94 1.04
N ALA A 381 14.57 -13.19 0.40
CA ALA A 381 14.60 -13.87 -0.91
C ALA A 381 13.99 -15.28 -0.84
N ALA A 382 14.26 -16.02 0.21
CA ALA A 382 13.65 -17.33 0.44
C ALA A 382 12.14 -17.26 0.62
N LYS A 383 11.63 -16.26 1.36
CA LYS A 383 10.20 -16.01 1.53
C LYS A 383 9.53 -15.62 0.20
N TYR A 384 10.19 -14.82 -0.62
CA TYR A 384 9.69 -14.49 -1.96
C TYR A 384 9.61 -15.72 -2.86
N ALA A 385 10.59 -16.64 -2.77
CA ALA A 385 10.56 -17.90 -3.52
C ALA A 385 9.41 -18.81 -3.06
N GLU A 386 9.16 -18.93 -1.76
CA GLU A 386 8.02 -19.66 -1.20
C GLU A 386 6.69 -19.09 -1.72
N ALA A 387 6.48 -17.78 -1.60
CA ALA A 387 5.26 -17.13 -2.09
C ALA A 387 5.08 -17.28 -3.60
N THR A 388 6.17 -17.19 -4.38
CA THR A 388 6.13 -17.39 -5.84
C THR A 388 5.80 -18.83 -6.21
N ALA A 389 6.27 -19.82 -5.45
CA ALA A 389 5.91 -21.22 -5.64
C ALA A 389 4.39 -21.43 -5.44
N HIS A 390 3.81 -20.90 -4.37
CA HIS A 390 2.35 -20.93 -4.14
C HIS A 390 1.57 -20.24 -5.26
N LEU A 391 2.04 -19.09 -5.77
CA LEU A 391 1.42 -18.44 -6.93
C LEU A 391 1.42 -19.34 -8.15
N ASN A 392 2.56 -19.98 -8.47
CA ASN A 392 2.68 -20.86 -9.63
C ASN A 392 1.76 -22.08 -9.56
N GLU A 393 1.40 -22.56 -8.36
CA GLU A 393 0.42 -23.63 -8.17
C GLU A 393 -1.01 -23.19 -8.51
N MET A 394 -1.33 -21.91 -8.32
CA MET A 394 -2.67 -21.34 -8.50
C MET A 394 -2.89 -20.69 -9.88
N LEU A 395 -1.80 -20.43 -10.61
CA LEU A 395 -1.84 -19.75 -11.90
C LEU A 395 -1.87 -20.73 -13.07
N PRO A 396 -2.52 -20.38 -14.20
CA PRO A 396 -2.56 -21.24 -15.40
C PRO A 396 -1.20 -21.37 -16.11
N GLN A 397 -0.29 -20.43 -15.86
CA GLN A 397 1.07 -20.43 -16.40
C GLN A 397 2.06 -19.95 -15.34
N PRO A 398 3.29 -20.50 -15.32
CA PRO A 398 4.29 -20.08 -14.36
C PRO A 398 4.79 -18.66 -14.63
N ILE A 399 5.22 -17.99 -13.55
CA ILE A 399 5.86 -16.69 -13.59
C ILE A 399 7.19 -16.80 -14.33
N LYS A 400 7.42 -15.89 -15.29
CA LYS A 400 8.61 -15.89 -16.16
C LYS A 400 9.68 -14.90 -15.71
N CYS A 401 9.28 -13.81 -15.06
CA CYS A 401 10.16 -12.81 -14.48
C CYS A 401 9.46 -12.12 -13.30
N MET A 402 10.23 -11.45 -12.45
CA MET A 402 9.74 -10.72 -11.30
C MET A 402 10.15 -9.25 -11.38
N HIS A 403 9.18 -8.35 -11.42
CA HIS A 403 9.43 -6.92 -11.33
C HIS A 403 9.51 -6.47 -9.87
N ILE A 404 10.60 -5.84 -9.44
CA ILE A 404 10.73 -5.23 -8.11
C ILE A 404 10.63 -3.72 -8.25
N ILE A 405 9.57 -3.13 -7.68
CA ILE A 405 9.26 -1.71 -7.76
C ILE A 405 9.34 -1.06 -6.37
N GLY A 406 9.36 0.28 -6.34
CA GLY A 406 9.48 1.06 -5.11
C GLY A 406 10.92 1.22 -4.64
N GLY A 407 11.10 1.81 -3.46
CA GLY A 407 12.43 2.14 -2.92
C GLY A 407 13.36 0.95 -2.73
N GLY A 408 12.81 -0.23 -2.41
CA GLY A 408 13.57 -1.47 -2.24
C GLY A 408 14.21 -2.00 -3.52
N SER A 409 13.73 -1.60 -4.70
CA SER A 409 14.31 -1.96 -6.00
C SER A 409 15.77 -1.52 -6.17
N GLN A 410 16.22 -0.56 -5.36
CA GLN A 410 17.61 -0.09 -5.35
C GLN A 410 18.59 -1.06 -4.66
N ASN A 411 18.08 -2.02 -3.88
CA ASN A 411 18.90 -2.99 -3.17
C ASN A 411 19.36 -4.11 -4.12
N LYS A 412 20.48 -3.89 -4.80
CA LYS A 412 21.03 -4.83 -5.80
C LYS A 412 21.34 -6.21 -5.22
N LEU A 413 21.77 -6.29 -3.95
CA LEU A 413 22.03 -7.56 -3.30
C LEU A 413 20.74 -8.36 -3.11
N LEU A 414 19.68 -7.73 -2.60
CA LEU A 414 18.38 -8.38 -2.45
C LEU A 414 17.82 -8.82 -3.82
N ASN A 415 17.92 -7.96 -4.84
CA ASN A 415 17.44 -8.29 -6.20
C ASN A 415 18.16 -9.52 -6.75
N ARG A 416 19.48 -9.63 -6.59
CA ARG A 416 20.25 -10.79 -7.03
C ARG A 416 19.88 -12.04 -6.24
N LEU A 417 19.83 -11.97 -4.91
CA LEU A 417 19.40 -13.10 -4.07
C LEU A 417 17.99 -13.56 -4.40
N THR A 418 17.09 -12.63 -4.70
CA THR A 418 15.73 -12.94 -5.14
C THR A 418 15.74 -13.68 -6.47
N SER A 419 16.48 -13.19 -7.48
CA SER A 419 16.60 -13.86 -8.77
C SER A 419 17.16 -15.28 -8.65
N GLU A 420 18.18 -15.45 -7.82
CA GLU A 420 18.79 -16.77 -7.53
C GLU A 420 17.78 -17.72 -6.85
N ALA A 421 17.02 -17.22 -5.88
CA ALA A 421 16.03 -18.00 -5.13
C ALA A 421 14.81 -18.39 -5.98
N LEU A 422 14.33 -17.47 -6.83
CA LEU A 422 13.18 -17.70 -7.72
C LEU A 422 13.53 -18.54 -8.96
N GLY A 423 14.78 -18.51 -9.40
CA GLY A 423 15.21 -19.11 -10.66
C GLY A 423 14.68 -18.39 -11.92
N VAL A 424 14.21 -17.14 -11.78
CA VAL A 424 13.76 -16.30 -12.89
C VAL A 424 14.44 -14.92 -12.83
N PRO A 425 14.51 -14.19 -13.96
CA PRO A 425 15.06 -12.83 -13.96
C PRO A 425 14.28 -11.90 -13.04
N VAL A 426 15.02 -11.00 -12.36
CA VAL A 426 14.48 -9.87 -11.61
C VAL A 426 14.74 -8.58 -12.37
N ILE A 427 13.69 -7.80 -12.61
CA ILE A 427 13.71 -6.49 -13.28
C ILE A 427 13.44 -5.42 -12.21
N ALA A 428 14.40 -4.54 -11.98
CA ALA A 428 14.32 -3.52 -10.92
C ALA A 428 13.83 -2.17 -11.44
N GLY A 429 12.90 -1.56 -10.72
CA GLY A 429 12.33 -0.23 -11.01
C GLY A 429 10.94 -0.29 -11.65
N PRO A 430 10.26 0.86 -11.74
CA PRO A 430 10.68 2.17 -11.28
C PRO A 430 10.70 2.35 -9.74
N ILE A 431 11.56 3.25 -9.26
CA ILE A 431 11.64 3.58 -7.83
C ILE A 431 10.39 4.35 -7.39
N GLU A 432 9.95 5.30 -8.18
CA GLU A 432 8.80 6.18 -7.94
C GLU A 432 7.52 5.61 -8.60
N ALA A 433 7.33 4.30 -8.53
CA ALA A 433 6.23 3.59 -9.20
C ALA A 433 4.85 4.15 -8.81
N THR A 434 4.62 4.41 -7.51
CA THR A 434 3.34 4.94 -7.02
C THR A 434 3.01 6.28 -7.66
N GLY A 435 3.93 7.25 -7.62
CA GLY A 435 3.74 8.55 -8.25
C GLY A 435 3.52 8.47 -9.75
N MET A 436 4.26 7.59 -10.44
CA MET A 436 4.07 7.35 -11.88
C MET A 436 2.70 6.80 -12.18
N GLY A 437 2.28 5.75 -11.47
CA GLY A 437 0.97 5.12 -11.68
C GLY A 437 -0.19 6.06 -11.36
N ASN A 438 -0.08 6.86 -10.28
CA ASN A 438 -1.04 7.90 -9.96
C ASN A 438 -1.20 8.91 -11.11
N ILE A 439 -0.10 9.53 -11.56
CA ILE A 439 -0.12 10.53 -12.63
C ILE A 439 -0.65 9.94 -13.94
N LEU A 440 -0.19 8.76 -14.34
CA LEU A 440 -0.59 8.14 -15.59
C LEU A 440 -2.04 7.64 -15.56
N THR A 441 -2.58 7.28 -14.39
CA THR A 441 -4.02 6.99 -14.25
C THR A 441 -4.87 8.27 -14.40
N GLN A 442 -4.38 9.43 -13.96
CA GLN A 442 -5.03 10.71 -14.25
C GLN A 442 -5.02 11.01 -15.76
N ALA A 443 -3.89 10.76 -16.44
CA ALA A 443 -3.79 10.92 -17.89
C ALA A 443 -4.74 9.98 -18.65
N LEU A 444 -4.92 8.75 -18.17
CA LEU A 444 -5.91 7.81 -18.67
C LEU A 444 -7.34 8.36 -18.51
N ALA A 445 -7.67 8.90 -17.35
CA ALA A 445 -8.97 9.53 -17.07
C ALA A 445 -9.26 10.73 -17.97
N LYS A 446 -8.23 11.47 -18.37
CA LYS A 446 -8.32 12.64 -19.26
C LYS A 446 -8.23 12.28 -20.75
N GLY A 447 -8.04 11.00 -21.09
CA GLY A 447 -7.97 10.51 -22.47
C GLY A 447 -6.64 10.81 -23.19
N GLU A 448 -5.58 11.17 -22.46
CA GLU A 448 -4.23 11.28 -23.03
C GLU A 448 -3.56 9.92 -23.23
N ILE A 449 -3.97 8.94 -22.44
CA ILE A 449 -3.57 7.53 -22.48
C ILE A 449 -4.83 6.72 -22.72
N LYS A 450 -4.77 5.76 -23.61
CA LYS A 450 -5.91 4.97 -24.05
C LYS A 450 -6.26 3.84 -23.08
N ASP A 451 -5.24 3.11 -22.61
CA ASP A 451 -5.39 1.92 -21.79
C ASP A 451 -4.15 1.66 -20.91
N ILE A 452 -4.18 0.59 -20.14
CA ILE A 452 -3.09 0.20 -19.22
C ILE A 452 -1.81 -0.20 -19.98
N ASP A 453 -1.91 -0.72 -21.18
CA ASP A 453 -0.76 -1.14 -21.98
C ASP A 453 0.00 0.07 -22.52
N GLU A 454 -0.71 1.11 -22.96
CA GLU A 454 -0.12 2.41 -23.31
C GLU A 454 0.46 3.09 -22.06
N LEU A 455 -0.21 3.02 -20.92
CA LEU A 455 0.33 3.51 -19.64
C LEU A 455 1.71 2.90 -19.37
N ARG A 456 1.83 1.57 -19.44
CA ARG A 456 3.08 0.85 -19.25
C ARG A 456 4.13 1.16 -20.30
N ALA A 457 3.71 1.42 -21.55
CA ALA A 457 4.62 1.88 -22.60
C ALA A 457 5.23 3.24 -22.26
N VAL A 458 4.44 4.17 -21.73
CA VAL A 458 4.94 5.48 -21.22
C VAL A 458 5.93 5.26 -20.09
N VAL A 459 5.63 4.36 -19.15
CA VAL A 459 6.58 4.04 -18.05
C VAL A 459 7.93 3.57 -18.63
N ARG A 460 7.92 2.59 -19.57
CA ARG A 460 9.16 2.09 -20.21
C ARG A 460 9.97 3.17 -20.92
N GLN A 461 9.31 4.21 -21.44
CA GLN A 461 9.98 5.32 -22.12
C GLN A 461 10.52 6.38 -21.15
N SER A 462 10.09 6.33 -19.90
CA SER A 462 10.34 7.38 -18.89
C SER A 462 11.37 6.99 -17.82
N ILE A 463 11.74 5.69 -17.77
CA ILE A 463 12.72 5.14 -16.82
C ILE A 463 14.10 4.96 -17.45
#